data_358993982c45202c397bd94d9f26ba6e
#
_entry.id   358993982c45202c397bd94d9f26ba6e
#
_cell.length_a   1.000
_cell.length_b   1.000
_cell.length_c   1.000
_cell.angle_alpha   90.00
_cell.angle_beta   90.00
_cell.angle_gamma   90.00
#
_symmetry.space_group_name_H-M   'P 1'
#
loop_
_entity.id
_entity.type
_entity.pdbx_description
1 polymer ?
#
loop_
_entity_poly.entity_id
_entity_poly.type
_entity_poly.pdbx_seq_one_letter_code
_entity_poly.pdbx_strand_id
1 'polypeptide(L)'
;MKRRIALKQIGIGVSAGFVLPSWLAACSSDENPKPQIKHDGVVAIIGAGAAGLYAADILQQSGVKVIVLEASDRIGGRVRSLKTSDKPSQSLLFTSPSPLSNDFPVELGADQVIGSDTVWSKMVSQLDLSTVDISASFQDGYFLDDAFVDATAIESDADFVAAKSFLQNLPSYSGASTTVQQAIVEAGINPRVHKILNSWIGNKYGSSNDVLGIKPLSEGLSQLTRDQKRLLLMDNPMQDALLSRFSSVQSLVQVNKAVKVVDYTGSKIIISGDTVVSGTTTEPFTVEADRVIVTVPVSVLKAGDIAFSPSLPAEKVTSLSNMEMDSAFRVLLDFKMNFWGQESAFLYGGSESPEYLNAGLGRSEGSKTLSLTVNGPKAAEFSTLGTDAIPAILAEMDTYFGGKASLNIRKDLNDKVITVIQDWSKEKYIRGGIAYLKPEGSNQDRMNLASAINDKVFFAGEATNALGESGTINGALLSGERAAKEVLVSIGI
;
A
#
# COMPACT_ATOMS: atom_id res chain seq x y z
N MET A 1 -39.76 32.90 -6.54
CA MET A 1 -39.33 33.57 -7.80
C MET A 1 -38.32 32.70 -8.48
N LYS A 2 -38.68 32.19 -9.64
CA LYS A 2 -37.90 31.30 -10.51
C LYS A 2 -36.81 32.10 -11.23
N ARG A 3 -35.58 31.55 -11.34
CA ARG A 3 -34.74 31.83 -12.51
C ARG A 3 -33.93 30.57 -12.87
N ARG A 4 -34.30 29.97 -13.98
CA ARG A 4 -33.54 29.04 -14.82
C ARG A 4 -32.46 29.83 -15.54
N ILE A 5 -31.23 29.26 -15.66
CA ILE A 5 -30.28 29.64 -16.69
C ILE A 5 -29.78 28.37 -17.37
N ALA A 6 -29.79 28.45 -18.69
CA ALA A 6 -29.62 27.35 -19.63
C ALA A 6 -28.17 26.92 -19.83
N LEU A 7 -27.99 25.62 -20.05
CA LEU A 7 -26.80 25.01 -20.65
C LEU A 7 -26.65 25.45 -22.11
N LYS A 8 -25.46 25.89 -22.49
CA LYS A 8 -24.99 25.92 -23.88
C LYS A 8 -23.96 24.80 -24.06
N GLN A 9 -24.30 23.93 -25.00
CA GLN A 9 -23.43 22.92 -25.59
C GLN A 9 -22.33 23.58 -26.43
N ILE A 10 -21.09 23.08 -26.31
CA ILE A 10 -20.13 23.05 -27.40
C ILE A 10 -19.50 21.67 -27.38
N GLY A 11 -19.61 21.00 -28.52
CA GLY A 11 -19.19 19.61 -28.68
C GLY A 11 -17.84 19.48 -29.36
N ILE A 12 -17.48 18.20 -29.46
CA ILE A 12 -16.56 17.54 -30.40
C ILE A 12 -15.21 17.13 -29.77
N GLY A 13 -15.06 15.84 -29.62
CA GLY A 13 -13.81 15.12 -29.41
C GLY A 13 -14.10 13.63 -29.26
N VAL A 14 -13.84 12.87 -30.32
CA VAL A 14 -14.07 11.42 -30.41
C VAL A 14 -13.22 10.69 -29.38
N SER A 15 -13.85 10.00 -28.44
CA SER A 15 -13.24 8.96 -27.64
C SER A 15 -14.13 7.73 -27.67
N ALA A 16 -13.55 6.59 -27.95
CA ALA A 16 -14.23 5.29 -28.00
C ALA A 16 -14.92 5.04 -26.65
N GLY A 17 -16.25 5.21 -26.64
CA GLY A 17 -17.05 5.06 -25.45
C GLY A 17 -17.23 3.59 -25.11
N PHE A 18 -16.77 3.20 -23.94
CA PHE A 18 -17.33 2.05 -23.25
C PHE A 18 -18.75 2.40 -22.82
N VAL A 19 -19.74 1.87 -23.48
CA VAL A 19 -21.14 1.93 -23.06
C VAL A 19 -21.31 0.96 -21.91
N LEU A 20 -21.33 1.47 -20.69
CA LEU A 20 -21.77 0.69 -19.51
C LEU A 20 -23.26 0.43 -19.64
N PRO A 21 -23.74 -0.80 -19.44
CA PRO A 21 -25.17 -1.09 -19.42
C PRO A 21 -25.86 -0.29 -18.31
N SER A 22 -27.00 0.34 -18.62
CA SER A 22 -27.75 1.28 -17.77
C SER A 22 -28.31 0.70 -16.45
N TRP A 23 -28.13 -0.58 -16.17
CA TRP A 23 -28.58 -1.24 -14.95
C TRP A 23 -27.63 -1.02 -13.74
N LEU A 24 -26.45 -0.41 -13.94
CA LEU A 24 -25.50 -0.08 -12.87
C LEU A 24 -25.83 1.22 -12.08
N ALA A 25 -26.88 1.94 -12.48
CA ALA A 25 -27.21 3.25 -11.91
C ALA A 25 -28.44 3.26 -10.97
N ALA A 26 -29.03 2.11 -10.64
CA ALA A 26 -30.22 2.04 -9.81
C ALA A 26 -29.89 1.53 -8.39
N CYS A 27 -29.50 2.42 -7.49
CA CYS A 27 -29.74 2.25 -6.07
C CYS A 27 -31.16 2.75 -5.77
N SER A 28 -32.19 1.94 -6.02
CA SER A 28 -33.51 2.09 -5.44
C SER A 28 -33.85 0.78 -4.71
N SER A 29 -34.36 0.95 -3.50
CA SER A 29 -34.86 -0.09 -2.63
C SER A 29 -36.09 -0.77 -3.27
N ASP A 30 -35.84 -1.79 -4.09
CA ASP A 30 -36.83 -2.78 -4.47
C ASP A 30 -36.24 -4.16 -4.24
N GLU A 31 -36.82 -4.89 -3.29
CA GLU A 31 -36.53 -6.27 -2.96
C GLU A 31 -37.03 -7.24 -4.06
N ASN A 32 -36.51 -7.10 -5.26
CA ASN A 32 -36.58 -8.16 -6.24
C ASN A 32 -35.27 -8.96 -6.19
N PRO A 33 -35.33 -10.29 -5.95
CA PRO A 33 -34.13 -11.11 -5.99
C PRO A 33 -33.53 -10.98 -7.40
N LYS A 34 -32.30 -10.45 -7.48
CA LYS A 34 -31.55 -10.41 -8.72
C LYS A 34 -31.50 -11.84 -9.30
N PRO A 35 -31.73 -12.05 -10.60
CA PRO A 35 -31.63 -13.37 -11.19
C PRO A 35 -30.21 -13.89 -10.87
N GLN A 36 -30.13 -14.96 -10.08
CA GLN A 36 -28.89 -15.67 -9.86
C GLN A 36 -28.54 -16.39 -11.17
N ILE A 37 -27.69 -15.80 -11.97
CA ILE A 37 -27.10 -16.49 -13.12
C ILE A 37 -26.19 -17.55 -12.52
N LYS A 38 -26.57 -18.82 -12.68
CA LYS A 38 -25.87 -19.96 -12.11
C LYS A 38 -24.65 -20.27 -12.99
N HIS A 39 -23.50 -19.70 -12.66
CA HIS A 39 -22.25 -20.17 -13.25
C HIS A 39 -21.74 -21.36 -12.44
N ASP A 40 -21.76 -22.55 -13.05
CA ASP A 40 -21.33 -23.79 -12.37
C ASP A 40 -19.80 -23.93 -12.25
N GLY A 41 -19.04 -23.01 -12.89
CA GLY A 41 -17.60 -22.98 -12.87
C GLY A 41 -17.02 -22.40 -11.57
N VAL A 42 -15.71 -22.60 -11.39
CA VAL A 42 -14.92 -22.12 -10.25
C VAL A 42 -13.98 -20.99 -10.69
N VAL A 43 -13.94 -19.90 -9.93
CA VAL A 43 -12.92 -18.86 -10.06
C VAL A 43 -11.91 -19.01 -8.93
N ALA A 44 -10.64 -19.18 -9.27
CA ALA A 44 -9.56 -19.18 -8.30
C ALA A 44 -8.97 -17.78 -8.16
N ILE A 45 -8.60 -17.39 -6.94
CA ILE A 45 -7.90 -16.14 -6.64
C ILE A 45 -6.60 -16.48 -5.94
N ILE A 46 -5.48 -15.99 -6.44
CA ILE A 46 -4.15 -16.20 -5.87
C ILE A 46 -3.74 -14.95 -5.08
N GLY A 47 -3.77 -15.07 -3.76
CA GLY A 47 -3.50 -14.01 -2.79
C GLY A 47 -4.74 -13.53 -2.05
N ALA A 48 -4.68 -13.50 -0.71
CA ALA A 48 -5.72 -13.03 0.19
C ALA A 48 -5.40 -11.64 0.81
N GLY A 49 -4.80 -10.76 0.03
CA GLY A 49 -4.69 -9.32 0.32
C GLY A 49 -5.98 -8.57 0.00
N ALA A 50 -6.01 -7.25 0.18
CA ALA A 50 -7.19 -6.40 -0.04
C ALA A 50 -7.80 -6.59 -1.45
N ALA A 51 -6.98 -6.71 -2.49
CA ALA A 51 -7.44 -6.93 -3.86
C ALA A 51 -8.15 -8.28 -4.01
N GLY A 52 -7.54 -9.36 -3.52
CA GLY A 52 -8.10 -10.71 -3.63
C GLY A 52 -9.37 -10.88 -2.80
N LEU A 53 -9.41 -10.33 -1.59
CA LEU A 53 -10.60 -10.38 -0.73
C LEU A 53 -11.79 -9.64 -1.36
N TYR A 54 -11.55 -8.46 -1.93
CA TYR A 54 -12.64 -7.70 -2.54
C TYR A 54 -13.11 -8.34 -3.85
N ALA A 55 -12.20 -8.89 -4.66
CA ALA A 55 -12.57 -9.67 -5.83
C ALA A 55 -13.42 -10.90 -5.44
N ALA A 56 -13.05 -11.61 -4.38
CA ALA A 56 -13.80 -12.74 -3.85
C ALA A 56 -15.21 -12.34 -3.38
N ASP A 57 -15.33 -11.22 -2.67
CA ASP A 57 -16.60 -10.70 -2.16
C ASP A 57 -17.57 -10.38 -3.31
N ILE A 58 -17.11 -9.69 -4.35
CA ILE A 58 -17.92 -9.35 -5.53
C ILE A 58 -18.37 -10.60 -6.28
N LEU A 59 -17.46 -11.53 -6.53
CA LEU A 59 -17.77 -12.78 -7.26
C LEU A 59 -18.74 -13.66 -6.46
N GLN A 60 -18.53 -13.81 -5.15
CA GLN A 60 -19.43 -14.57 -4.28
C GLN A 60 -20.84 -13.95 -4.24
N GLN A 61 -20.94 -12.61 -4.11
CA GLN A 61 -22.22 -11.90 -4.14
C GLN A 61 -22.94 -12.07 -5.50
N SER A 62 -22.20 -12.29 -6.57
CA SER A 62 -22.73 -12.56 -7.91
C SER A 62 -23.06 -14.06 -8.13
N GLY A 63 -22.98 -14.91 -7.09
CA GLY A 63 -23.32 -16.33 -7.14
C GLY A 63 -22.24 -17.22 -7.77
N VAL A 64 -21.02 -16.71 -7.98
CA VAL A 64 -19.88 -17.46 -8.52
C VAL A 64 -19.19 -18.27 -7.42
N LYS A 65 -18.83 -19.51 -7.71
CA LYS A 65 -18.00 -20.32 -6.80
C LYS A 65 -16.58 -19.83 -6.80
N VAL A 66 -16.06 -19.45 -5.63
CA VAL A 66 -14.72 -18.89 -5.47
C VAL A 66 -13.87 -19.74 -4.53
N ILE A 67 -12.60 -19.87 -4.84
CA ILE A 67 -11.55 -20.38 -3.96
C ILE A 67 -10.41 -19.36 -3.91
N VAL A 68 -9.92 -19.04 -2.72
CA VAL A 68 -8.78 -18.12 -2.53
C VAL A 68 -7.59 -18.89 -1.98
N LEU A 69 -6.46 -18.84 -2.68
CA LEU A 69 -5.22 -19.52 -2.31
C LEU A 69 -4.22 -18.48 -1.77
N GLU A 70 -3.90 -18.57 -0.49
CA GLU A 70 -2.96 -17.68 0.19
C GLU A 70 -1.69 -18.43 0.59
N ALA A 71 -0.54 -17.88 0.18
CA ALA A 71 0.75 -18.54 0.40
C ALA A 71 1.21 -18.50 1.86
N SER A 72 0.87 -17.43 2.58
CA SER A 72 1.21 -17.27 4.00
C SER A 72 0.19 -17.97 4.92
N ASP A 73 0.48 -17.98 6.21
CA ASP A 73 -0.39 -18.49 7.27
C ASP A 73 -1.45 -17.47 7.71
N ARG A 74 -1.48 -16.27 7.10
CA ARG A 74 -2.37 -15.16 7.48
C ARG A 74 -3.04 -14.49 6.28
N ILE A 75 -4.20 -13.90 6.54
CA ILE A 75 -4.96 -13.09 5.59
C ILE A 75 -4.59 -11.61 5.77
N GLY A 76 -4.65 -10.80 4.70
CA GLY A 76 -4.47 -9.35 4.73
C GLY A 76 -3.28 -8.84 3.90
N GLY A 77 -2.30 -9.68 3.59
CA GLY A 77 -1.13 -9.27 2.81
C GLY A 77 -0.33 -8.16 3.52
N ARG A 78 -0.15 -7.01 2.86
CA ARG A 78 0.53 -5.81 3.41
C ARG A 78 -0.32 -4.96 4.37
N VAL A 79 -1.57 -5.32 4.61
CA VAL A 79 -2.36 -4.80 5.74
C VAL A 79 -2.10 -5.72 6.92
N ARG A 80 -1.29 -5.25 7.86
CA ARG A 80 -0.87 -6.01 9.04
C ARG A 80 -0.79 -5.09 10.24
N SER A 81 -1.46 -5.47 11.31
CA SER A 81 -1.40 -4.81 12.61
C SER A 81 -0.63 -5.68 13.59
N LEU A 82 0.06 -5.07 14.56
CA LEU A 82 0.74 -5.79 15.63
C LEU A 82 -0.30 -6.42 16.58
N LYS A 83 -0.13 -7.70 16.85
CA LYS A 83 -0.97 -8.47 17.80
C LYS A 83 -0.17 -8.95 18.98
N THR A 84 -0.80 -9.08 20.15
CA THR A 84 -0.18 -9.63 21.37
C THR A 84 0.25 -11.10 21.19
N SER A 85 -0.35 -11.81 20.24
CA SER A 85 0.00 -13.19 19.88
C SER A 85 1.20 -13.30 18.95
N ASP A 86 1.65 -12.19 18.34
CA ASP A 86 2.76 -12.20 17.39
C ASP A 86 4.05 -12.69 18.06
N LYS A 87 4.81 -13.48 17.32
CA LYS A 87 6.10 -14.04 17.75
C LYS A 87 7.21 -13.54 16.83
N PRO A 88 8.44 -13.45 17.37
CA PRO A 88 9.59 -13.14 16.52
C PRO A 88 9.71 -14.11 15.35
N SER A 89 10.08 -13.56 14.19
CA SER A 89 10.34 -14.30 12.95
C SER A 89 11.50 -13.64 12.20
N GLN A 90 11.80 -14.10 11.00
CA GLN A 90 12.81 -13.45 10.14
C GLN A 90 12.41 -12.03 9.73
N SER A 91 11.10 -11.77 9.61
CA SER A 91 10.54 -10.51 9.16
C SER A 91 9.97 -9.64 10.30
N LEU A 92 9.65 -10.23 11.44
CA LEU A 92 9.13 -9.52 12.62
C LEU A 92 10.11 -9.68 13.78
N LEU A 93 10.80 -8.58 14.12
CA LEU A 93 11.84 -8.58 15.14
C LEU A 93 11.38 -7.79 16.37
N PHE A 94 11.75 -8.29 17.54
CA PHE A 94 11.54 -7.64 18.83
C PHE A 94 12.90 -7.49 19.50
N THR A 95 13.25 -6.29 19.91
CA THR A 95 14.51 -6.03 20.64
C THR A 95 14.43 -6.46 22.11
N SER A 96 13.21 -6.50 22.64
CA SER A 96 12.90 -6.87 24.03
C SER A 96 11.60 -7.71 24.08
N PRO A 97 11.45 -8.61 25.05
CA PRO A 97 10.20 -9.30 25.31
C PRO A 97 9.12 -8.39 25.92
N SER A 98 9.49 -7.20 26.40
CA SER A 98 8.54 -6.24 26.98
C SER A 98 7.65 -5.62 25.91
N PRO A 99 6.33 -5.46 26.17
CA PRO A 99 5.42 -4.86 25.21
C PRO A 99 5.66 -3.36 25.05
N LEU A 100 5.21 -2.82 23.92
CA LEU A 100 5.06 -1.37 23.75
C LEU A 100 4.06 -0.81 24.77
N SER A 101 4.15 0.47 25.10
CA SER A 101 3.27 1.13 26.09
C SER A 101 1.99 1.71 25.51
N ASN A 102 1.78 1.55 24.20
CA ASN A 102 0.60 2.08 23.53
C ASN A 102 -0.69 1.40 24.00
N ASP A 103 -1.75 2.19 24.11
CA ASP A 103 -3.14 1.78 24.38
C ASP A 103 -4.03 1.85 23.13
N PHE A 104 -3.43 2.00 21.97
CA PHE A 104 -4.07 2.07 20.65
C PHE A 104 -3.42 1.06 19.69
N PRO A 105 -4.11 0.66 18.61
CA PRO A 105 -3.54 -0.23 17.60
C PRO A 105 -2.33 0.38 16.90
N VAL A 106 -1.28 -0.41 16.71
CA VAL A 106 -0.12 -0.03 15.91
C VAL A 106 -0.01 -0.90 14.67
N GLU A 107 0.31 -0.26 13.55
CA GLU A 107 0.34 -0.89 12.25
C GLU A 107 1.76 -1.25 11.83
N LEU A 108 1.92 -2.47 11.35
CA LEU A 108 3.18 -2.98 10.78
C LEU A 108 3.24 -2.79 9.26
N GLY A 109 2.09 -2.59 8.63
CA GLY A 109 1.92 -2.35 7.19
C GLY A 109 1.24 -1.02 6.90
N ALA A 110 0.19 -1.04 6.08
CA ALA A 110 -0.62 0.14 5.82
C ALA A 110 -1.25 0.67 7.11
N ASP A 111 -1.12 1.97 7.38
CA ASP A 111 -1.45 2.60 8.66
C ASP A 111 -2.46 3.75 8.54
N GLN A 112 -2.84 4.13 7.32
CA GLN A 112 -3.74 5.26 7.07
C GLN A 112 -4.86 4.90 6.12
N VAL A 113 -6.03 5.48 6.36
CA VAL A 113 -7.09 5.61 5.37
C VAL A 113 -6.87 6.94 4.64
N ILE A 114 -6.58 6.88 3.35
CA ILE A 114 -6.23 8.05 2.55
C ILE A 114 -7.41 8.44 1.67
N GLY A 115 -7.85 9.71 1.78
CA GLY A 115 -9.02 10.25 1.11
C GLY A 115 -10.32 10.00 1.86
N SER A 116 -11.21 10.99 1.89
CA SER A 116 -12.48 10.92 2.63
C SER A 116 -13.62 10.23 1.84
N ASP A 117 -13.49 10.12 0.51
CA ASP A 117 -14.51 9.54 -0.38
C ASP A 117 -13.96 8.43 -1.27
N THR A 118 -13.13 7.56 -0.70
CA THR A 118 -12.55 6.39 -1.38
C THR A 118 -13.37 5.13 -1.09
N VAL A 119 -13.15 4.07 -1.85
CA VAL A 119 -13.77 2.76 -1.57
C VAL A 119 -13.42 2.30 -0.15
N TRP A 120 -12.14 2.46 0.25
CA TRP A 120 -11.71 2.06 1.58
C TRP A 120 -12.32 2.93 2.70
N SER A 121 -12.36 4.25 2.55
CA SER A 121 -12.98 5.14 3.55
C SER A 121 -14.49 4.88 3.71
N LYS A 122 -15.18 4.57 2.63
CA LYS A 122 -16.59 4.15 2.67
C LYS A 122 -16.78 2.84 3.42
N MET A 123 -15.92 1.85 3.19
CA MET A 123 -15.95 0.58 3.92
C MET A 123 -15.70 0.77 5.42
N VAL A 124 -14.72 1.60 5.79
CA VAL A 124 -14.44 1.97 7.19
C VAL A 124 -15.66 2.64 7.83
N SER A 125 -16.30 3.56 7.13
CA SER A 125 -17.53 4.22 7.61
C SER A 125 -18.70 3.23 7.75
N GLN A 126 -18.85 2.27 6.83
CA GLN A 126 -19.88 1.23 6.90
C GLN A 126 -19.69 0.27 8.09
N LEU A 127 -18.47 0.14 8.58
CA LEU A 127 -18.15 -0.62 9.78
C LEU A 127 -18.35 0.19 11.08
N ASP A 128 -18.78 1.45 10.97
CA ASP A 128 -18.96 2.38 12.09
C ASP A 128 -17.69 2.58 12.92
N LEU A 129 -16.53 2.60 12.23
CA LEU A 129 -15.22 2.78 12.87
C LEU A 129 -14.87 4.25 13.01
N SER A 130 -14.48 4.64 14.21
CA SER A 130 -14.01 5.99 14.52
C SER A 130 -12.64 6.26 13.92
N THR A 131 -12.46 7.48 13.37
CA THR A 131 -11.21 7.92 12.74
C THR A 131 -10.76 9.28 13.27
N VAL A 132 -9.44 9.52 13.26
CA VAL A 132 -8.83 10.83 13.50
C VAL A 132 -8.30 11.39 12.19
N ASP A 133 -8.70 12.60 11.81
CA ASP A 133 -8.11 13.32 10.67
C ASP A 133 -6.81 14.00 11.10
N ILE A 134 -5.68 13.41 10.70
CA ILE A 134 -4.35 13.92 11.02
C ILE A 134 -3.81 14.93 9.98
N SER A 135 -4.60 15.26 8.95
CA SER A 135 -4.21 16.21 7.91
C SER A 135 -4.76 17.63 8.12
N ALA A 136 -5.82 17.79 8.93
CA ALA A 136 -6.52 19.07 9.08
C ALA A 136 -6.25 19.76 10.43
N SER A 137 -6.10 18.96 11.49
CA SER A 137 -6.03 19.50 12.88
C SER A 137 -4.62 19.51 13.46
N PHE A 138 -3.64 18.94 12.75
CA PHE A 138 -2.29 18.75 13.24
C PHE A 138 -1.27 19.27 12.24
N GLN A 139 -0.05 19.51 12.72
CA GLN A 139 1.04 20.06 11.92
C GLN A 139 2.11 18.99 11.68
N ASP A 140 2.90 19.15 10.62
CA ASP A 140 4.07 18.32 10.39
C ASP A 140 5.32 19.03 10.95
N GLY A 141 6.32 18.26 11.41
CA GLY A 141 7.63 18.76 11.78
C GLY A 141 8.68 18.40 10.74
N TYR A 142 9.79 19.10 10.73
CA TYR A 142 10.82 18.93 9.72
C TYR A 142 12.21 18.90 10.32
N PHE A 143 13.07 18.09 9.74
CA PHE A 143 14.50 18.09 10.06
C PHE A 143 15.24 18.86 8.97
N LEU A 144 15.82 19.99 9.35
CA LEU A 144 16.51 20.88 8.45
C LEU A 144 17.74 21.47 9.17
N ASP A 145 18.91 21.44 8.52
CA ASP A 145 20.18 21.97 9.05
C ASP A 145 20.49 21.43 10.46
N ASP A 146 20.36 20.10 10.62
CA ASP A 146 20.60 19.38 11.88
C ASP A 146 19.72 19.84 13.08
N ALA A 147 18.58 20.46 12.80
CA ALA A 147 17.63 20.89 13.80
C ALA A 147 16.19 20.45 13.47
N PHE A 148 15.37 20.28 14.51
CA PHE A 148 13.93 20.19 14.36
C PHE A 148 13.34 21.59 14.13
N VAL A 149 12.53 21.72 13.08
CA VAL A 149 11.82 22.95 12.72
C VAL A 149 10.33 22.63 12.65
N ASP A 150 9.51 23.40 13.37
CA ASP A 150 8.06 23.26 13.31
C ASP A 150 7.47 23.81 12.01
N ALA A 151 6.21 23.40 11.73
CA ALA A 151 5.51 23.79 10.51
C ALA A 151 5.37 25.29 10.30
N THR A 152 5.26 26.08 11.39
CA THR A 152 5.09 27.53 11.29
C THR A 152 6.41 28.21 10.93
N ALA A 153 7.49 27.80 11.57
CA ALA A 153 8.81 28.40 11.34
C ALA A 153 9.33 28.08 9.93
N ILE A 154 9.14 26.86 9.44
CA ILE A 154 9.68 26.42 8.15
C ILE A 154 8.99 27.07 6.94
N GLU A 155 7.73 27.49 7.05
CA GLU A 155 6.99 28.13 5.94
C GLU A 155 7.61 29.48 5.51
N SER A 156 8.49 30.07 6.31
CA SER A 156 9.25 31.27 5.95
C SER A 156 10.58 30.97 5.24
N ASP A 157 10.99 29.69 5.17
CA ASP A 157 12.23 29.26 4.52
C ASP A 157 12.04 29.19 2.99
N ALA A 158 12.83 29.96 2.24
CA ALA A 158 12.68 30.08 0.80
C ALA A 158 12.95 28.75 0.07
N ASP A 159 13.91 27.94 0.52
CA ASP A 159 14.22 26.65 -0.07
C ASP A 159 13.11 25.63 0.19
N PHE A 160 12.52 25.66 1.39
CA PHE A 160 11.35 24.84 1.71
C PHE A 160 10.14 25.22 0.86
N VAL A 161 9.88 26.51 0.67
CA VAL A 161 8.79 26.99 -0.21
C VAL A 161 9.01 26.53 -1.65
N ALA A 162 10.26 26.58 -2.13
CA ALA A 162 10.61 26.06 -3.46
C ALA A 162 10.37 24.54 -3.58
N ALA A 163 10.77 23.76 -2.57
CA ALA A 163 10.52 22.32 -2.50
C ALA A 163 9.01 21.99 -2.48
N LYS A 164 8.23 22.73 -1.70
CA LYS A 164 6.77 22.59 -1.63
C LYS A 164 6.11 22.92 -2.97
N SER A 165 6.58 23.97 -3.66
CA SER A 165 6.13 24.32 -5.00
C SER A 165 6.46 23.23 -6.03
N PHE A 166 7.65 22.64 -5.97
CA PHE A 166 8.02 21.50 -6.82
C PHE A 166 7.06 20.32 -6.62
N LEU A 167 6.78 19.95 -5.38
CA LEU A 167 5.84 18.88 -5.04
C LEU A 167 4.43 19.17 -5.57
N GLN A 168 3.94 20.40 -5.42
CA GLN A 168 2.61 20.80 -5.90
C GLN A 168 2.47 20.74 -7.41
N ASN A 169 3.55 21.01 -8.15
CA ASN A 169 3.59 21.00 -9.62
C ASN A 169 3.86 19.59 -10.19
N LEU A 170 4.20 18.61 -9.35
CA LEU A 170 4.54 17.26 -9.78
C LEU A 170 3.46 16.58 -10.65
N PRO A 171 2.14 16.71 -10.38
CA PRO A 171 1.10 16.13 -11.25
C PRO A 171 1.08 16.70 -12.67
N SER A 172 1.69 17.86 -12.89
CA SER A 172 1.76 18.54 -14.19
C SER A 172 3.17 18.52 -14.80
N TYR A 173 4.06 17.66 -14.31
CA TYR A 173 5.43 17.59 -14.82
C TYR A 173 5.46 17.18 -16.29
N SER A 174 6.09 18.01 -17.13
CA SER A 174 6.20 17.83 -18.57
C SER A 174 7.65 17.73 -19.09
N GLY A 175 8.61 17.63 -18.16
CA GLY A 175 10.03 17.51 -18.49
C GLY A 175 10.46 16.14 -19.02
N ALA A 176 11.76 15.90 -19.06
CA ALA A 176 12.32 14.65 -19.53
C ALA A 176 11.91 13.45 -18.66
N SER A 177 11.94 12.25 -19.24
CA SER A 177 11.78 10.99 -18.47
C SER A 177 13.08 10.68 -17.76
N THR A 178 13.14 11.00 -16.47
CA THR A 178 14.33 10.90 -15.63
C THR A 178 13.94 10.47 -14.21
N THR A 179 14.90 10.35 -13.30
CA THR A 179 14.58 10.13 -11.88
C THR A 179 14.04 11.41 -11.24
N VAL A 180 13.30 11.26 -10.15
CA VAL A 180 12.81 12.40 -9.35
C VAL A 180 13.97 13.28 -8.89
N GLN A 181 15.10 12.65 -8.46
CA GLN A 181 16.29 13.39 -8.00
C GLN A 181 16.90 14.24 -9.11
N GLN A 182 17.01 13.71 -10.33
CA GLN A 182 17.53 14.49 -11.46
C GLN A 182 16.63 15.69 -11.75
N ALA A 183 15.32 15.49 -11.75
CA ALA A 183 14.38 16.60 -11.98
C ALA A 183 14.42 17.66 -10.87
N ILE A 184 14.64 17.27 -9.62
CA ILE A 184 14.86 18.19 -8.48
C ILE A 184 16.11 19.05 -8.71
N VAL A 185 17.21 18.43 -9.17
CA VAL A 185 18.46 19.12 -9.47
C VAL A 185 18.29 20.07 -10.66
N GLU A 186 17.65 19.61 -11.75
CA GLU A 186 17.36 20.44 -12.95
C GLU A 186 16.43 21.62 -12.64
N ALA A 187 15.53 21.47 -11.68
CA ALA A 187 14.69 22.56 -11.17
C ALA A 187 15.43 23.58 -10.29
N GLY A 188 16.73 23.34 -10.00
CA GLY A 188 17.55 24.23 -9.18
C GLY A 188 17.17 24.25 -7.69
N ILE A 189 16.52 23.20 -7.19
CA ILE A 189 16.17 23.11 -5.77
C ILE A 189 17.41 22.93 -4.91
N ASN A 190 17.52 23.72 -3.84
CA ASN A 190 18.67 23.70 -2.95
C ASN A 190 18.84 22.31 -2.30
N PRO A 191 20.05 21.71 -2.33
CA PRO A 191 20.32 20.38 -1.73
C PRO A 191 19.95 20.24 -0.25
N ARG A 192 19.92 21.32 0.52
CA ARG A 192 19.57 21.28 1.95
C ARG A 192 18.14 20.77 2.23
N VAL A 193 17.23 20.88 1.25
CA VAL A 193 15.84 20.40 1.36
C VAL A 193 15.58 19.10 0.60
N HIS A 194 16.58 18.49 -0.03
CA HIS A 194 16.42 17.25 -0.79
C HIS A 194 15.96 16.07 0.08
N LYS A 195 16.37 16.01 1.36
CA LYS A 195 15.90 14.97 2.30
C LYS A 195 14.40 15.09 2.57
N ILE A 196 13.87 16.30 2.70
CA ILE A 196 12.44 16.56 2.85
C ILE A 196 11.69 16.11 1.59
N LEU A 197 12.19 16.45 0.40
CA LEU A 197 11.62 15.97 -0.86
C LEU A 197 11.69 14.44 -0.99
N ASN A 198 12.75 13.80 -0.51
CA ASN A 198 12.83 12.34 -0.50
C ASN A 198 11.79 11.72 0.43
N SER A 199 11.51 12.34 1.56
CA SER A 199 10.42 11.91 2.46
C SER A 199 9.06 12.01 1.78
N TRP A 200 8.78 13.13 1.14
CA TRP A 200 7.50 13.41 0.49
C TRP A 200 7.26 12.65 -0.81
N ILE A 201 8.33 12.22 -1.49
CA ILE A 201 8.23 11.57 -2.80
C ILE A 201 8.83 10.16 -2.74
N GLY A 202 10.15 10.02 -2.76
CA GLY A 202 10.80 8.72 -2.87
C GLY A 202 10.30 7.72 -1.84
N ASN A 203 10.43 8.04 -0.55
CA ASN A 203 10.00 7.17 0.53
C ASN A 203 8.49 6.88 0.50
N LYS A 204 7.67 7.90 0.28
CA LYS A 204 6.21 7.77 0.21
C LYS A 204 5.75 6.84 -0.92
N TYR A 205 6.45 6.84 -2.06
CA TYR A 205 6.12 6.01 -3.21
C TYR A 205 6.96 4.74 -3.33
N GLY A 206 7.61 4.33 -2.25
CA GLY A 206 8.17 2.99 -2.07
C GLY A 206 9.65 2.82 -2.34
N SER A 207 10.42 3.92 -2.56
CA SER A 207 11.86 3.85 -2.76
C SER A 207 12.60 5.13 -2.37
N SER A 208 13.45 5.66 -3.25
CA SER A 208 14.13 6.95 -3.13
C SER A 208 13.95 7.78 -4.39
N ASN A 209 14.19 9.10 -4.27
CA ASN A 209 14.18 10.00 -5.43
C ASN A 209 15.20 9.63 -6.51
N ASP A 210 16.26 8.87 -6.15
CA ASP A 210 17.33 8.48 -7.08
C ASP A 210 16.92 7.44 -8.11
N VAL A 211 15.87 6.66 -7.84
CA VAL A 211 15.45 5.55 -8.71
C VAL A 211 14.02 5.67 -9.22
N LEU A 212 13.19 6.43 -8.51
CA LEU A 212 11.78 6.64 -8.87
C LEU A 212 11.67 7.47 -10.16
N GLY A 213 10.90 7.01 -11.14
CA GLY A 213 10.63 7.75 -12.38
C GLY A 213 9.68 8.91 -12.14
N ILE A 214 10.10 10.15 -12.47
CA ILE A 214 9.27 11.34 -12.24
C ILE A 214 8.07 11.39 -13.20
N LYS A 215 8.28 11.06 -14.47
CA LYS A 215 7.22 11.11 -15.47
C LYS A 215 6.09 10.12 -15.20
N PRO A 216 6.37 8.81 -14.98
CA PRO A 216 5.32 7.87 -14.63
C PRO A 216 4.65 8.18 -13.28
N LEU A 217 5.37 8.77 -12.33
CA LEU A 217 4.77 9.27 -11.09
C LEU A 217 3.79 10.42 -11.36
N SER A 218 4.21 11.41 -12.15
CA SER A 218 3.35 12.53 -12.57
C SER A 218 2.09 12.06 -13.31
N GLU A 219 2.23 11.12 -14.25
CA GLU A 219 1.11 10.50 -14.97
C GLU A 219 0.10 9.88 -14.00
N GLY A 220 0.58 9.11 -13.02
CA GLY A 220 -0.28 8.54 -11.98
C GLY A 220 -0.97 9.61 -11.15
N LEU A 221 -0.23 10.60 -10.64
CA LEU A 221 -0.77 11.68 -9.82
C LEU A 221 -1.80 12.54 -10.55
N SER A 222 -1.65 12.73 -11.86
CA SER A 222 -2.62 13.48 -12.68
C SER A 222 -3.99 12.79 -12.79
N GLN A 223 -4.06 11.48 -12.55
CA GLN A 223 -5.31 10.70 -12.52
C GLN A 223 -5.98 10.70 -11.15
N LEU A 224 -5.33 11.23 -10.13
CA LEU A 224 -5.83 11.17 -8.76
C LEU A 224 -7.00 12.13 -8.56
N THR A 225 -8.17 11.61 -8.21
CA THR A 225 -9.41 12.40 -8.07
C THR A 225 -9.83 12.61 -6.61
N ARG A 226 -9.27 11.83 -5.65
CA ARG A 226 -9.60 11.97 -4.23
C ARG A 226 -8.90 13.16 -3.58
N ASP A 227 -9.43 13.57 -2.45
CA ASP A 227 -8.74 14.49 -1.55
C ASP A 227 -7.50 13.82 -0.90
N GLN A 228 -6.69 14.63 -0.20
CA GLN A 228 -5.44 14.18 0.44
C GLN A 228 -5.60 13.97 1.96
N LYS A 229 -6.83 13.80 2.45
CA LYS A 229 -7.05 13.51 3.87
C LYS A 229 -6.34 12.23 4.28
N ARG A 230 -5.78 12.27 5.48
CA ARG A 230 -5.11 11.14 6.13
C ARG A 230 -5.80 10.85 7.45
N LEU A 231 -6.41 9.67 7.55
CA LEU A 231 -7.17 9.27 8.72
C LEU A 231 -6.51 8.08 9.40
N LEU A 232 -6.39 8.13 10.72
CA LEU A 232 -6.02 6.97 11.55
C LEU A 232 -7.29 6.34 12.12
N LEU A 233 -7.34 5.03 12.20
CA LEU A 233 -8.39 4.34 12.96
C LEU A 233 -8.14 4.53 14.46
N MET A 234 -9.17 4.88 15.23
CA MET A 234 -9.02 5.15 16.67
C MET A 234 -8.61 3.89 17.46
N ASP A 235 -9.51 2.91 17.50
CA ASP A 235 -9.44 1.80 18.44
C ASP A 235 -9.32 0.43 17.75
N ASN A 236 -9.47 0.39 16.42
CA ASN A 236 -9.49 -0.85 15.66
C ASN A 236 -8.21 -1.00 14.84
N PRO A 237 -7.54 -2.17 14.90
CA PRO A 237 -6.45 -2.49 13.99
C PRO A 237 -6.92 -2.46 12.53
N MET A 238 -6.11 -1.89 11.63
CA MET A 238 -6.42 -1.79 10.20
C MET A 238 -6.67 -3.18 9.58
N GLN A 239 -5.89 -4.18 10.00
CA GLN A 239 -6.07 -5.56 9.56
C GLN A 239 -7.44 -6.12 9.99
N ASP A 240 -7.86 -5.86 11.21
CA ASP A 240 -9.13 -6.37 11.73
C ASP A 240 -10.32 -5.66 11.06
N ALA A 241 -10.20 -4.37 10.73
CA ALA A 241 -11.16 -3.64 9.92
C ALA A 241 -11.30 -4.27 8.52
N LEU A 242 -10.20 -4.58 7.85
CA LEU A 242 -10.22 -5.27 6.56
C LEU A 242 -10.89 -6.64 6.65
N LEU A 243 -10.52 -7.44 7.65
CA LEU A 243 -11.07 -8.79 7.85
C LEU A 243 -12.56 -8.74 8.20
N SER A 244 -12.99 -7.78 9.03
CA SER A 244 -14.40 -7.59 9.37
C SER A 244 -15.23 -7.26 8.13
N ARG A 245 -14.73 -6.37 7.25
CA ARG A 245 -15.42 -6.03 6.01
C ARG A 245 -15.59 -7.22 5.08
N PHE A 246 -14.63 -8.12 5.05
CA PHE A 246 -14.63 -9.30 4.18
C PHE A 246 -14.87 -10.61 4.95
N SER A 247 -15.60 -10.56 6.06
CA SER A 247 -15.91 -11.73 6.89
C SER A 247 -16.62 -12.85 6.11
N SER A 248 -17.48 -12.50 5.16
CA SER A 248 -18.23 -13.44 4.31
C SER A 248 -17.34 -14.36 3.47
N VAL A 249 -16.14 -13.88 3.08
CA VAL A 249 -15.26 -14.63 2.17
C VAL A 249 -14.07 -15.29 2.85
N GLN A 250 -13.87 -15.08 4.17
CA GLN A 250 -12.74 -15.68 4.88
C GLN A 250 -12.75 -17.21 4.85
N SER A 251 -13.93 -17.83 4.88
CA SER A 251 -14.08 -19.29 4.77
C SER A 251 -13.68 -19.86 3.42
N LEU A 252 -13.56 -19.02 2.39
CA LEU A 252 -13.10 -19.39 1.06
C LEU A 252 -11.57 -19.38 0.94
N VAL A 253 -10.87 -18.82 1.93
CA VAL A 253 -9.42 -18.68 1.91
C VAL A 253 -8.75 -19.94 2.44
N GLN A 254 -7.88 -20.51 1.62
CA GLN A 254 -6.97 -21.58 2.01
C GLN A 254 -5.58 -20.98 2.21
N VAL A 255 -5.18 -20.84 3.46
CA VAL A 255 -3.83 -20.36 3.84
C VAL A 255 -2.79 -21.46 3.66
N ASN A 256 -1.51 -21.09 3.68
CA ASN A 256 -0.37 -21.99 3.47
C ASN A 256 -0.38 -22.68 2.09
N LYS A 257 -1.06 -22.11 1.09
CA LYS A 257 -1.15 -22.60 -0.28
C LYS A 257 -0.27 -21.76 -1.23
N ALA A 258 1.01 -22.08 -1.28
CA ALA A 258 1.95 -21.39 -2.15
C ALA A 258 1.83 -21.90 -3.60
N VAL A 259 1.13 -21.14 -4.45
CA VAL A 259 1.01 -21.44 -5.88
C VAL A 259 2.36 -21.29 -6.57
N LYS A 260 2.71 -22.26 -7.41
CA LYS A 260 3.96 -22.28 -8.20
C LYS A 260 3.71 -22.34 -9.71
N VAL A 261 2.56 -22.85 -10.13
CA VAL A 261 2.25 -22.98 -11.57
C VAL A 261 0.80 -22.60 -11.81
N VAL A 262 0.59 -21.85 -12.88
CA VAL A 262 -0.72 -21.57 -13.47
C VAL A 262 -0.68 -22.03 -14.92
N ASP A 263 -1.26 -23.19 -15.20
CA ASP A 263 -1.37 -23.76 -16.56
C ASP A 263 -2.78 -23.47 -17.10
N TYR A 264 -2.85 -22.60 -18.10
CA TYR A 264 -4.10 -22.21 -18.78
C TYR A 264 -4.15 -22.64 -20.25
N THR A 265 -3.38 -23.68 -20.63
CA THR A 265 -3.38 -24.27 -21.98
C THR A 265 -4.67 -25.01 -22.30
N GLY A 266 -5.25 -25.70 -21.30
CA GLY A 266 -6.46 -26.52 -21.44
C GLY A 266 -7.77 -25.72 -21.38
N SER A 267 -8.91 -26.43 -21.41
CA SER A 267 -10.24 -25.84 -21.17
C SER A 267 -10.37 -25.34 -19.72
N LYS A 268 -9.84 -26.08 -18.77
CA LYS A 268 -9.68 -25.68 -17.37
C LYS A 268 -8.28 -25.14 -17.13
N ILE A 269 -8.15 -24.27 -16.14
CA ILE A 269 -6.87 -23.80 -15.63
C ILE A 269 -6.45 -24.73 -14.51
N ILE A 270 -5.23 -25.26 -14.61
CA ILE A 270 -4.62 -26.09 -13.57
C ILE A 270 -3.68 -25.22 -12.73
N ILE A 271 -3.99 -25.07 -11.47
CA ILE A 271 -3.21 -24.32 -10.51
C ILE A 271 -2.55 -25.31 -9.54
N SER A 272 -1.24 -25.33 -9.50
CA SER A 272 -0.50 -26.24 -8.62
C SER A 272 0.56 -25.51 -7.79
N GLY A 273 0.93 -26.10 -6.69
CA GLY A 273 1.91 -25.55 -5.77
C GLY A 273 2.10 -26.43 -4.54
N ASP A 274 2.62 -25.83 -3.47
CA ASP A 274 2.87 -26.53 -2.22
C ASP A 274 2.02 -25.97 -1.07
N THR A 275 1.49 -26.90 -0.28
CA THR A 275 0.93 -26.62 1.05
C THR A 275 2.06 -26.66 2.08
N VAL A 276 2.31 -25.59 2.81
CA VAL A 276 3.24 -25.60 3.95
C VAL A 276 2.54 -26.25 5.14
N VAL A 277 2.99 -27.43 5.54
CA VAL A 277 2.39 -28.19 6.64
C VAL A 277 3.04 -27.81 7.97
N SER A 278 4.38 -27.75 8.02
CA SER A 278 5.13 -27.33 9.22
C SER A 278 6.57 -26.98 8.84
N GLY A 279 7.02 -25.81 9.22
CA GLY A 279 8.40 -25.35 8.96
C GLY A 279 8.76 -25.39 7.47
N THR A 280 9.66 -26.31 7.09
CA THR A 280 10.07 -26.54 5.69
C THR A 280 9.34 -27.69 5.02
N THR A 281 8.48 -28.42 5.72
CA THR A 281 7.74 -29.55 5.17
C THR A 281 6.58 -29.07 4.32
N THR A 282 6.52 -29.53 3.07
CA THR A 282 5.48 -29.17 2.12
C THR A 282 4.85 -30.40 1.48
N GLU A 283 3.57 -30.29 1.11
CA GLU A 283 2.82 -31.27 0.35
C GLU A 283 2.27 -30.63 -0.93
N PRO A 284 2.36 -31.30 -2.09
CA PRO A 284 1.84 -30.75 -3.32
C PRO A 284 0.31 -30.65 -3.28
N PHE A 285 -0.23 -29.61 -3.95
CA PHE A 285 -1.66 -29.52 -4.22
C PHE A 285 -1.92 -29.15 -5.67
N THR A 286 -3.13 -29.46 -6.13
CA THR A 286 -3.63 -29.05 -7.43
C THR A 286 -5.10 -28.64 -7.30
N VAL A 287 -5.46 -27.53 -7.99
CA VAL A 287 -6.81 -26.99 -8.08
C VAL A 287 -7.15 -26.74 -9.54
N GLU A 288 -8.36 -27.10 -9.94
CA GLU A 288 -8.90 -26.76 -11.25
C GLU A 288 -9.84 -25.57 -11.16
N ALA A 289 -9.74 -24.63 -12.11
CA ALA A 289 -10.59 -23.45 -12.18
C ALA A 289 -10.95 -23.11 -13.65
N ASP A 290 -12.02 -22.35 -13.84
CA ASP A 290 -12.42 -21.81 -15.15
C ASP A 290 -11.74 -20.47 -15.42
N ARG A 291 -11.50 -19.69 -14.37
CA ARG A 291 -10.84 -18.38 -14.39
C ARG A 291 -9.90 -18.28 -13.20
N VAL A 292 -8.87 -17.47 -13.33
CA VAL A 292 -7.97 -17.16 -12.21
C VAL A 292 -7.70 -15.67 -12.14
N ILE A 293 -7.75 -15.10 -10.92
CA ILE A 293 -7.28 -13.74 -10.63
C ILE A 293 -5.97 -13.83 -9.84
N VAL A 294 -4.91 -13.26 -10.40
CA VAL A 294 -3.58 -13.21 -9.78
C VAL A 294 -3.42 -11.86 -9.08
N THR A 295 -3.23 -11.88 -7.74
CA THR A 295 -3.12 -10.65 -6.93
C THR A 295 -1.81 -10.55 -6.16
N VAL A 296 -0.81 -11.34 -6.57
CA VAL A 296 0.49 -11.38 -5.91
C VAL A 296 1.32 -10.12 -6.16
N PRO A 297 2.26 -9.76 -5.28
CA PRO A 297 3.15 -8.61 -5.46
C PRO A 297 4.01 -8.71 -6.73
N VAL A 298 4.42 -7.54 -7.25
CA VAL A 298 5.34 -7.45 -8.41
C VAL A 298 6.63 -8.22 -8.17
N SER A 299 7.20 -8.16 -6.97
CA SER A 299 8.39 -8.92 -6.56
C SER A 299 8.26 -10.43 -6.77
N VAL A 300 7.08 -11.00 -6.53
CA VAL A 300 6.77 -12.43 -6.73
C VAL A 300 6.71 -12.76 -8.22
N LEU A 301 6.05 -11.91 -9.02
CA LEU A 301 5.98 -12.10 -10.48
C LEU A 301 7.35 -11.97 -11.14
N LYS A 302 8.14 -10.96 -10.76
CA LYS A 302 9.49 -10.72 -11.29
C LYS A 302 10.47 -11.84 -10.94
N ALA A 303 10.36 -12.42 -9.76
CA ALA A 303 11.21 -13.54 -9.36
C ALA A 303 10.85 -14.86 -10.07
N GLY A 304 9.71 -14.92 -10.78
CA GLY A 304 9.27 -16.14 -11.44
C GLY A 304 8.84 -17.24 -10.46
N ASP A 305 8.42 -16.87 -9.24
CA ASP A 305 7.94 -17.83 -8.24
C ASP A 305 6.68 -18.58 -8.70
N ILE A 306 5.94 -17.97 -9.61
CA ILE A 306 4.80 -18.57 -10.27
C ILE A 306 5.11 -18.70 -11.76
N ALA A 307 5.26 -19.92 -12.23
CA ALA A 307 5.39 -20.22 -13.65
C ALA A 307 4.01 -20.18 -14.33
N PHE A 308 3.95 -19.55 -15.48
CA PHE A 308 2.75 -19.50 -16.32
C PHE A 308 2.93 -20.37 -17.56
N SER A 309 1.93 -21.18 -17.90
CA SER A 309 1.90 -21.98 -19.10
C SER A 309 0.58 -21.72 -19.85
N PRO A 310 0.64 -21.12 -21.06
CA PRO A 310 1.80 -20.53 -21.73
C PRO A 310 2.47 -19.43 -20.90
N SER A 311 3.70 -19.04 -21.26
CA SER A 311 4.41 -17.94 -20.61
C SER A 311 3.63 -16.63 -20.74
N LEU A 312 3.86 -15.70 -19.81
CA LEU A 312 3.27 -14.36 -19.86
C LEU A 312 3.56 -13.69 -21.21
N PRO A 313 2.61 -12.94 -21.79
CA PRO A 313 2.83 -12.15 -22.99
C PRO A 313 4.01 -11.20 -22.87
N ALA A 314 4.75 -10.99 -23.96
CA ALA A 314 5.95 -10.13 -23.98
C ALA A 314 5.68 -8.72 -23.43
N GLU A 315 4.50 -8.17 -23.70
CA GLU A 315 4.09 -6.86 -23.20
C GLU A 315 4.02 -6.81 -21.66
N LYS A 316 3.48 -7.87 -21.00
CA LYS A 316 3.49 -7.97 -19.53
C LYS A 316 4.91 -8.12 -18.97
N VAL A 317 5.76 -8.89 -19.63
CA VAL A 317 7.16 -9.07 -19.23
C VAL A 317 7.91 -7.73 -19.32
N THR A 318 7.69 -6.97 -20.40
CA THR A 318 8.24 -5.62 -20.55
C THR A 318 7.73 -4.69 -19.45
N SER A 319 6.43 -4.67 -19.18
CA SER A 319 5.85 -3.85 -18.12
C SER A 319 6.40 -4.21 -16.74
N LEU A 320 6.57 -5.50 -16.43
CA LEU A 320 7.24 -5.95 -15.21
C LEU A 320 8.70 -5.49 -15.13
N SER A 321 9.41 -5.39 -16.27
CA SER A 321 10.80 -4.89 -16.28
C SER A 321 10.90 -3.40 -15.95
N ASN A 322 9.84 -2.62 -16.25
CA ASN A 322 9.74 -1.19 -15.94
C ASN A 322 9.24 -0.91 -14.51
N MET A 323 8.81 -1.93 -13.78
CA MET A 323 8.38 -1.84 -12.39
C MET A 323 9.42 -2.39 -11.44
N GLU A 324 9.47 -1.82 -10.25
CA GLU A 324 10.23 -2.35 -9.12
C GLU A 324 9.36 -2.34 -7.85
N MET A 325 9.84 -3.06 -6.84
CA MET A 325 9.29 -3.09 -5.50
C MET A 325 10.44 -3.27 -4.53
N ASP A 326 10.91 -2.17 -3.99
CA ASP A 326 12.10 -2.14 -3.14
C ASP A 326 11.80 -2.59 -1.70
N SER A 327 12.88 -2.76 -0.95
CA SER A 327 12.85 -3.05 0.47
C SER A 327 11.99 -2.04 1.22
N ALA A 328 11.28 -2.52 2.22
CA ALA A 328 10.51 -1.70 3.16
C ALA A 328 10.73 -2.18 4.59
N PHE A 329 10.97 -1.24 5.48
CA PHE A 329 11.34 -1.49 6.85
C PHE A 329 10.54 -0.55 7.76
N ARG A 330 9.77 -1.11 8.68
CA ARG A 330 9.01 -0.33 9.66
C ARG A 330 9.57 -0.57 11.04
N VAL A 331 9.70 0.52 11.81
CA VAL A 331 10.15 0.48 13.21
C VAL A 331 9.12 1.18 14.09
N LEU A 332 8.76 0.56 15.19
CA LEU A 332 7.97 1.16 16.26
C LEU A 332 8.90 1.51 17.42
N LEU A 333 9.06 2.80 17.69
CA LEU A 333 9.85 3.32 18.81
C LEU A 333 8.91 3.77 19.92
N ASP A 334 9.16 3.30 21.13
CA ASP A 334 8.36 3.58 22.31
C ASP A 334 9.17 4.40 23.31
N PHE A 335 8.65 5.57 23.70
CA PHE A 335 9.34 6.53 24.56
C PHE A 335 8.65 6.72 25.91
N LYS A 336 9.35 7.29 26.88
CA LYS A 336 8.81 7.63 28.21
C LYS A 336 7.94 8.87 28.14
N MET A 337 8.23 9.79 27.19
CA MET A 337 7.50 11.03 26.97
C MET A 337 7.58 11.47 25.52
N ASN A 338 6.60 12.25 25.09
CA ASN A 338 6.65 12.96 23.81
C ASN A 338 7.56 14.18 23.93
N PHE A 339 8.62 14.25 23.13
CA PHE A 339 9.56 15.37 23.07
C PHE A 339 9.59 16.02 21.69
N TRP A 340 8.83 15.50 20.72
CA TRP A 340 8.77 16.00 19.33
C TRP A 340 7.59 16.93 19.06
N GLY A 341 6.72 17.17 20.06
CA GLY A 341 5.55 18.03 19.96
C GLY A 341 4.24 17.27 19.97
N GLN A 342 3.29 17.75 20.77
CA GLN A 342 1.98 17.11 20.96
C GLN A 342 1.15 17.14 19.66
N GLU A 343 1.30 18.22 18.87
CA GLU A 343 0.53 18.47 17.66
C GLU A 343 1.22 17.97 16.37
N SER A 344 2.42 17.37 16.48
CA SER A 344 3.16 16.90 15.30
C SER A 344 2.58 15.57 14.80
N ALA A 345 2.05 15.57 13.57
CA ALA A 345 1.55 14.37 12.91
C ALA A 345 2.69 13.54 12.32
N PHE A 346 3.50 14.18 11.50
CA PHE A 346 4.68 13.58 10.90
C PHE A 346 5.93 14.40 11.18
N LEU A 347 7.08 13.73 11.16
CA LEU A 347 8.39 14.36 11.12
C LEU A 347 9.09 13.90 9.85
N TYR A 348 9.57 14.85 9.03
CA TYR A 348 10.15 14.58 7.71
C TYR A 348 11.57 15.08 7.58
N GLY A 349 12.37 14.45 6.73
CA GLY A 349 13.68 14.95 6.32
C GLY A 349 14.87 14.30 7.02
N GLY A 350 14.67 13.19 7.73
CA GLY A 350 15.77 12.40 8.29
C GLY A 350 16.54 11.62 7.20
N SER A 351 17.80 11.31 7.47
CA SER A 351 18.67 10.49 6.62
C SER A 351 18.54 9.01 6.93
N GLU A 352 18.44 8.67 8.22
CA GLU A 352 18.21 7.29 8.68
C GLU A 352 16.75 6.92 8.52
N SER A 353 15.83 7.82 8.90
CA SER A 353 14.42 7.64 8.64
C SER A 353 13.82 8.88 7.99
N PRO A 354 13.39 8.76 6.73
CA PRO A 354 12.76 9.88 6.03
C PRO A 354 11.44 10.33 6.66
N GLU A 355 10.72 9.43 7.33
CA GLU A 355 9.38 9.69 7.85
C GLU A 355 9.15 9.03 9.21
N TYR A 356 8.63 9.82 10.15
CA TYR A 356 8.14 9.35 11.45
C TYR A 356 6.69 9.79 11.60
N LEU A 357 5.79 8.86 11.88
CA LEU A 357 4.40 9.10 12.23
C LEU A 357 4.24 9.08 13.75
N ASN A 358 3.62 10.10 14.33
CA ASN A 358 3.14 10.05 15.70
C ASN A 358 1.92 9.11 15.78
N ALA A 359 2.17 7.84 16.08
CA ALA A 359 1.19 6.78 15.94
C ALA A 359 -0.04 6.93 16.84
N GLY A 360 0.10 7.58 17.98
CA GLY A 360 -1.00 7.81 18.92
C GLY A 360 -1.66 9.17 18.82
N LEU A 361 -1.33 9.96 17.80
CA LEU A 361 -1.88 11.31 17.65
C LEU A 361 -3.40 11.30 17.56
N GLY A 362 -4.06 12.06 18.44
CA GLY A 362 -5.52 12.11 18.52
C GLY A 362 -6.21 10.82 19.01
N ARG A 363 -5.43 9.76 19.31
CA ARG A 363 -5.94 8.46 19.81
C ARG A 363 -5.73 8.31 21.31
N SER A 364 -4.65 8.84 21.84
CA SER A 364 -4.27 8.73 23.25
C SER A 364 -3.67 10.03 23.74
N GLU A 365 -4.00 10.44 24.97
CA GLU A 365 -3.36 11.58 25.61
C GLU A 365 -1.87 11.28 25.83
N GLY A 366 -1.00 12.16 25.29
CA GLY A 366 0.43 12.05 25.44
C GLY A 366 1.05 10.85 24.72
N SER A 367 0.58 10.59 23.49
CA SER A 367 1.20 9.56 22.63
C SER A 367 2.72 9.61 22.68
N LYS A 368 3.34 8.48 22.90
CA LYS A 368 4.78 8.29 23.12
C LYS A 368 5.40 7.33 22.11
N THR A 369 4.63 6.94 21.09
CA THR A 369 5.06 5.96 20.08
C THR A 369 5.23 6.65 18.74
N LEU A 370 6.42 6.53 18.16
CA LEU A 370 6.69 6.89 16.77
C LEU A 370 6.73 5.63 15.91
N SER A 371 6.06 5.67 14.78
CA SER A 371 6.14 4.66 13.72
C SER A 371 6.96 5.21 12.56
N LEU A 372 8.09 4.57 12.28
CA LEU A 372 8.99 4.93 11.19
C LEU A 372 8.68 4.08 9.98
N THR A 373 8.65 4.70 8.80
CA THR A 373 8.57 4.01 7.52
C THR A 373 9.78 4.36 6.68
N VAL A 374 10.58 3.35 6.35
CA VAL A 374 11.77 3.48 5.51
C VAL A 374 11.59 2.58 4.31
N ASN A 375 11.75 3.12 3.10
CA ASN A 375 11.65 2.38 1.84
C ASN A 375 12.94 2.54 1.01
N GLY A 376 13.13 1.66 0.05
CA GLY A 376 14.22 1.74 -0.91
C GLY A 376 15.58 1.32 -0.36
N PRO A 377 16.69 1.93 -0.86
CA PRO A 377 18.05 1.54 -0.52
C PRO A 377 18.37 1.58 0.98
N LYS A 378 17.87 2.57 1.72
CA LYS A 378 18.06 2.67 3.17
C LYS A 378 17.34 1.51 3.90
N ALA A 379 16.17 1.11 3.45
CA ALA A 379 15.48 -0.06 3.99
C ALA A 379 16.23 -1.36 3.71
N ALA A 380 16.90 -1.48 2.58
CA ALA A 380 17.78 -2.63 2.27
C ALA A 380 18.98 -2.70 3.21
N GLU A 381 19.61 -1.55 3.52
CA GLU A 381 20.65 -1.44 4.54
C GLU A 381 20.11 -1.90 5.91
N PHE A 382 18.97 -1.38 6.34
CA PHE A 382 18.35 -1.76 7.61
C PHE A 382 17.92 -3.23 7.66
N SER A 383 17.47 -3.79 6.55
CA SER A 383 17.19 -5.23 6.45
C SER A 383 18.42 -6.08 6.72
N THR A 384 19.61 -5.60 6.35
CA THR A 384 20.88 -6.26 6.66
C THR A 384 21.28 -6.11 8.13
N LEU A 385 21.07 -4.92 8.71
CA LEU A 385 21.39 -4.60 10.10
C LEU A 385 20.39 -5.22 11.09
N GLY A 386 19.12 -5.38 10.70
CA GLY A 386 18.06 -5.85 11.59
C GLY A 386 17.89 -4.91 12.80
N THR A 387 18.03 -5.43 14.02
CA THR A 387 17.95 -4.65 15.26
C THR A 387 19.09 -3.64 15.45
N ASP A 388 20.23 -3.86 14.77
CA ASP A 388 21.39 -2.97 14.86
C ASP A 388 21.20 -1.65 14.10
N ALA A 389 20.09 -1.48 13.37
CA ALA A 389 19.67 -0.19 12.82
C ALA A 389 19.19 0.81 13.90
N ILE A 390 18.71 0.34 15.05
CA ILE A 390 18.10 1.20 16.09
C ILE A 390 19.07 2.25 16.65
N PRO A 391 20.34 1.94 16.98
CA PRO A 391 21.29 2.94 17.44
C PRO A 391 21.49 4.11 16.47
N ALA A 392 21.56 3.87 15.16
CA ALA A 392 21.73 4.91 14.16
C ALA A 392 20.49 5.84 14.10
N ILE A 393 19.29 5.27 14.13
CA ILE A 393 18.03 6.02 14.18
C ILE A 393 17.97 6.91 15.42
N LEU A 394 18.31 6.39 16.60
CA LEU A 394 18.31 7.14 17.85
C LEU A 394 19.36 8.26 17.83
N ALA A 395 20.56 8.00 17.28
CA ALA A 395 21.63 8.99 17.16
C ALA A 395 21.22 10.15 16.23
N GLU A 396 20.56 9.84 15.12
CA GLU A 396 19.99 10.89 14.25
C GLU A 396 18.94 11.71 14.98
N MET A 397 17.99 11.08 15.66
CA MET A 397 16.99 11.81 16.46
C MET A 397 17.63 12.64 17.57
N ASP A 398 18.69 12.16 18.19
CA ASP A 398 19.43 12.92 19.22
C ASP A 398 20.06 14.20 18.65
N THR A 399 20.51 14.18 17.42
CA THR A 399 20.99 15.38 16.73
C THR A 399 19.90 16.44 16.64
N TYR A 400 18.70 16.05 16.22
CA TYR A 400 17.58 16.99 16.05
C TYR A 400 16.93 17.44 17.37
N PHE A 401 16.97 16.61 18.41
CA PHE A 401 16.30 16.87 19.69
C PHE A 401 17.24 17.02 20.88
N GLY A 402 18.54 17.24 20.65
CA GLY A 402 19.51 17.50 21.70
C GLY A 402 19.65 16.38 22.71
N GLY A 403 19.76 15.13 22.27
CA GLY A 403 19.95 13.94 23.12
C GLY A 403 18.69 13.39 23.74
N LYS A 404 17.51 13.93 23.43
CA LYS A 404 16.26 13.54 24.07
C LYS A 404 15.77 12.17 23.65
N ALA A 405 16.12 11.67 22.45
CA ALA A 405 15.68 10.38 21.98
C ALA A 405 16.32 9.25 22.81
N SER A 406 17.62 9.19 22.91
CA SER A 406 18.34 8.20 23.73
C SER A 406 18.01 8.28 25.22
N LEU A 407 17.76 9.48 25.74
CA LEU A 407 17.36 9.70 27.13
C LEU A 407 15.97 9.15 27.44
N ASN A 408 15.04 9.28 26.49
CA ASN A 408 13.63 8.96 26.70
C ASN A 408 13.17 7.65 26.06
N ILE A 409 14.00 6.97 25.26
CA ILE A 409 13.61 5.66 24.72
C ILE A 409 13.31 4.68 25.88
N ARG A 410 12.23 3.92 25.78
CA ARG A 410 11.91 2.90 26.80
C ARG A 410 12.84 1.73 26.67
N LYS A 411 13.24 1.22 27.84
CA LYS A 411 14.09 0.05 27.96
C LYS A 411 13.46 -0.94 28.93
N ASP A 412 13.76 -2.19 28.76
CA ASP A 412 13.38 -3.26 29.70
C ASP A 412 14.32 -3.29 30.93
N LEU A 413 14.08 -4.25 31.81
CA LEU A 413 14.87 -4.43 33.06
C LEU A 413 16.34 -4.81 32.77
N ASN A 414 16.66 -5.25 31.55
CA ASN A 414 18.02 -5.59 31.12
C ASN A 414 18.66 -4.46 30.29
N ASP A 415 18.12 -3.23 30.36
CA ASP A 415 18.56 -2.06 29.62
C ASP A 415 18.44 -2.19 28.07
N LYS A 416 17.67 -3.15 27.58
CA LYS A 416 17.40 -3.31 26.13
C LYS A 416 16.29 -2.35 25.72
N VAL A 417 16.52 -1.62 24.64
CA VAL A 417 15.51 -0.75 24.01
C VAL A 417 14.27 -1.58 23.63
N ILE A 418 13.09 -1.05 23.89
CA ILE A 418 11.82 -1.72 23.53
C ILE A 418 11.38 -1.19 22.16
N THR A 419 11.52 -2.02 21.14
CA THR A 419 11.10 -1.72 19.76
C THR A 419 10.52 -2.96 19.09
N VAL A 420 9.69 -2.72 18.07
CA VAL A 420 9.21 -3.75 17.16
C VAL A 420 9.57 -3.34 15.73
N ILE A 421 10.06 -4.27 14.96
CA ILE A 421 10.49 -4.05 13.59
C ILE A 421 9.76 -5.03 12.67
N GLN A 422 9.14 -4.52 11.62
CA GLN A 422 8.65 -5.30 10.49
C GLN A 422 9.57 -5.06 9.27
N ASP A 423 10.31 -6.09 8.91
CA ASP A 423 11.10 -6.13 7.69
C ASP A 423 10.30 -6.80 6.56
N TRP A 424 9.69 -6.00 5.71
CA TRP A 424 8.89 -6.49 4.59
C TRP A 424 9.72 -7.17 3.50
N SER A 425 11.04 -6.91 3.44
CA SER A 425 11.96 -7.53 2.50
C SER A 425 12.14 -9.02 2.80
N LYS A 426 12.01 -9.41 4.07
CA LYS A 426 12.12 -10.81 4.54
C LYS A 426 10.78 -11.55 4.60
N GLU A 427 9.67 -10.88 4.29
CA GLU A 427 8.38 -11.57 4.11
C GLU A 427 8.42 -12.41 2.85
N LYS A 428 8.48 -13.75 2.99
CA LYS A 428 8.78 -14.72 1.92
C LYS A 428 7.94 -14.52 0.64
N TYR A 429 6.66 -14.20 0.79
CA TYR A 429 5.70 -14.09 -0.32
C TYR A 429 5.33 -12.63 -0.66
N ILE A 430 6.12 -11.64 -0.15
CA ILE A 430 5.92 -10.22 -0.40
C ILE A 430 7.20 -9.56 -0.89
N ARG A 431 8.29 -9.63 -0.13
CA ARG A 431 9.65 -9.17 -0.45
C ARG A 431 9.73 -7.72 -0.91
N GLY A 432 9.15 -6.81 -0.12
CA GLY A 432 9.22 -5.37 -0.34
C GLY A 432 7.97 -4.62 0.07
N GLY A 433 7.93 -3.32 -0.22
CA GLY A 433 6.89 -2.39 0.20
C GLY A 433 5.85 -2.11 -0.88
N ILE A 434 6.12 -1.09 -1.68
CA ILE A 434 5.21 -0.51 -2.66
C ILE A 434 5.81 -0.68 -4.07
N ALA A 435 4.96 -1.06 -5.04
CA ALA A 435 5.37 -1.13 -6.44
C ALA A 435 5.45 0.25 -7.08
N TYR A 436 6.59 0.60 -7.65
CA TYR A 436 6.82 1.86 -8.35
C TYR A 436 7.30 1.64 -9.79
N LEU A 437 7.28 2.71 -10.59
CA LEU A 437 7.76 2.73 -11.98
C LEU A 437 9.11 3.44 -12.06
N LYS A 438 10.03 2.82 -12.79
CA LYS A 438 11.33 3.40 -13.13
C LYS A 438 11.18 4.52 -14.18
N PRO A 439 12.23 5.31 -14.46
CA PRO A 439 12.17 6.38 -15.47
C PRO A 439 11.71 5.92 -16.87
N GLU A 440 12.02 4.70 -17.26
CA GLU A 440 11.63 4.11 -18.55
C GLU A 440 10.16 3.67 -18.60
N GLY A 441 9.51 3.57 -17.44
CA GLY A 441 8.12 3.14 -17.30
C GLY A 441 7.14 4.25 -17.60
N SER A 442 5.87 3.86 -17.67
CA SER A 442 4.72 4.76 -17.84
C SER A 442 3.49 4.18 -17.14
N ASN A 443 2.46 4.98 -16.99
CA ASN A 443 1.19 4.49 -16.43
C ASN A 443 0.56 3.38 -17.30
N GLN A 444 0.94 3.31 -18.60
CA GLN A 444 0.55 2.22 -19.49
C GLN A 444 1.06 0.86 -19.02
N ASP A 445 2.23 0.79 -18.37
CA ASP A 445 2.76 -0.46 -17.85
C ASP A 445 1.86 -1.06 -16.75
N ARG A 446 1.22 -0.21 -15.94
CA ARG A 446 0.21 -0.66 -14.96
C ARG A 446 -1.03 -1.23 -15.65
N MET A 447 -1.48 -0.61 -16.73
CA MET A 447 -2.61 -1.10 -17.55
C MET A 447 -2.26 -2.40 -18.27
N ASN A 448 -1.08 -2.50 -18.82
CA ASN A 448 -0.60 -3.73 -19.48
C ASN A 448 -0.48 -4.89 -18.48
N LEU A 449 0.06 -4.61 -17.26
CA LEU A 449 0.09 -5.61 -16.20
C LEU A 449 -1.33 -6.02 -15.77
N ALA A 450 -2.26 -5.08 -15.74
CA ALA A 450 -3.66 -5.31 -15.37
C ALA A 450 -4.46 -6.14 -16.41
N SER A 451 -4.10 -6.06 -17.70
CA SER A 451 -4.88 -6.66 -18.80
C SER A 451 -5.05 -8.19 -18.63
N ALA A 452 -6.20 -8.70 -18.99
CA ALA A 452 -6.47 -10.13 -18.93
C ALA A 452 -5.74 -10.91 -20.06
N ILE A 453 -5.47 -12.17 -19.83
CA ILE A 453 -4.92 -13.09 -20.82
C ILE A 453 -6.02 -14.07 -21.24
N ASN A 454 -6.44 -14.02 -22.51
CA ASN A 454 -7.40 -14.95 -23.13
C ASN A 454 -8.72 -15.13 -22.36
N ASP A 455 -9.19 -14.09 -21.66
CA ASP A 455 -10.35 -14.15 -20.75
C ASP A 455 -10.29 -15.28 -19.73
N LYS A 456 -9.09 -15.74 -19.38
CA LYS A 456 -8.82 -16.82 -18.42
C LYS A 456 -8.03 -16.36 -17.21
N VAL A 457 -6.95 -15.58 -17.42
CA VAL A 457 -6.05 -15.12 -16.36
C VAL A 457 -6.17 -13.62 -16.23
N PHE A 458 -6.59 -13.17 -15.07
CA PHE A 458 -6.80 -11.77 -14.71
C PHE A 458 -5.79 -11.34 -13.65
N PHE A 459 -5.45 -10.05 -13.61
CA PHE A 459 -4.45 -9.52 -12.69
C PHE A 459 -5.01 -8.37 -11.87
N ALA A 460 -4.78 -8.38 -10.57
CA ALA A 460 -5.12 -7.30 -9.66
C ALA A 460 -4.00 -7.08 -8.63
N GLY A 461 -4.17 -6.15 -7.72
CA GLY A 461 -3.17 -5.69 -6.75
C GLY A 461 -2.85 -4.22 -6.99
N GLU A 462 -2.29 -3.55 -5.98
CA GLU A 462 -2.03 -2.10 -6.02
C GLU A 462 -1.16 -1.68 -7.22
N ALA A 463 -0.24 -2.56 -7.65
CA ALA A 463 0.65 -2.31 -8.78
C ALA A 463 -0.08 -2.17 -10.13
N THR A 464 -1.28 -2.74 -10.25
CA THR A 464 -2.11 -2.69 -11.46
C THR A 464 -3.07 -1.50 -11.48
N ASN A 465 -3.04 -0.64 -10.45
CA ASN A 465 -3.88 0.55 -10.40
C ASN A 465 -3.24 1.69 -11.19
N ALA A 466 -3.89 2.13 -12.27
CA ALA A 466 -3.45 3.22 -13.14
C ALA A 466 -4.15 4.57 -12.83
N LEU A 467 -4.98 4.63 -11.77
CA LEU A 467 -5.77 5.80 -11.40
C LEU A 467 -5.12 6.64 -10.29
N GLY A 468 -3.79 6.56 -10.13
CA GLY A 468 -3.05 7.32 -9.12
C GLY A 468 -3.11 6.75 -7.70
N GLU A 469 -3.78 5.61 -7.50
CA GLU A 469 -3.97 4.97 -6.20
C GLU A 469 -3.01 3.80 -5.94
N SER A 470 -1.98 3.62 -6.78
CA SER A 470 -0.98 2.57 -6.55
C SER A 470 -0.30 2.74 -5.19
N GLY A 471 0.06 1.63 -4.54
CA GLY A 471 0.67 1.64 -3.21
C GLY A 471 -0.32 1.82 -2.05
N THR A 472 -1.63 1.91 -2.30
CA THR A 472 -2.65 2.10 -1.27
C THR A 472 -3.60 0.90 -1.14
N ILE A 473 -4.26 0.78 0.02
CA ILE A 473 -5.36 -0.18 0.20
C ILE A 473 -6.46 0.11 -0.83
N ASN A 474 -6.80 1.39 -1.04
CA ASN A 474 -7.83 1.80 -1.99
C ASN A 474 -7.49 1.35 -3.41
N GLY A 475 -6.25 1.54 -3.87
CA GLY A 475 -5.80 1.09 -5.18
C GLY A 475 -5.86 -0.43 -5.34
N ALA A 476 -5.53 -1.18 -4.27
CA ALA A 476 -5.68 -2.64 -4.27
C ALA A 476 -7.15 -3.05 -4.39
N LEU A 477 -8.06 -2.43 -3.63
CA LEU A 477 -9.51 -2.69 -3.70
C LEU A 477 -10.05 -2.38 -5.10
N LEU A 478 -9.79 -1.20 -5.65
CA LEU A 478 -10.24 -0.82 -6.98
C LEU A 478 -9.76 -1.80 -8.07
N SER A 479 -8.53 -2.30 -7.94
CA SER A 479 -8.00 -3.29 -8.88
C SER A 479 -8.70 -4.65 -8.76
N GLY A 480 -9.03 -5.07 -7.53
CA GLY A 480 -9.81 -6.28 -7.25
C GLY A 480 -11.22 -6.20 -7.82
N GLU A 481 -11.88 -5.05 -7.63
CA GLU A 481 -13.19 -4.76 -8.20
C GLU A 481 -13.17 -4.84 -9.73
N ARG A 482 -12.19 -4.20 -10.38
CA ARG A 482 -12.02 -4.25 -11.83
C ARG A 482 -11.86 -5.69 -12.31
N ALA A 483 -10.95 -6.46 -11.73
CA ALA A 483 -10.69 -7.83 -12.15
C ALA A 483 -11.90 -8.76 -11.93
N ALA A 484 -12.65 -8.58 -10.84
CA ALA A 484 -13.88 -9.32 -10.60
C ALA A 484 -14.94 -9.01 -11.68
N LYS A 485 -15.13 -7.75 -12.04
CA LYS A 485 -16.04 -7.34 -13.13
C LYS A 485 -15.61 -7.90 -14.48
N GLU A 486 -14.33 -7.88 -14.80
CA GLU A 486 -13.78 -8.51 -16.01
C GLU A 486 -14.08 -10.01 -16.05
N VAL A 487 -13.90 -10.71 -14.92
CA VAL A 487 -14.28 -12.13 -14.79
C VAL A 487 -15.77 -12.33 -15.06
N LEU A 488 -16.64 -11.55 -14.41
CA LEU A 488 -18.10 -11.65 -14.61
C LEU A 488 -18.47 -11.49 -16.09
N VAL A 489 -17.93 -10.47 -16.76
CA VAL A 489 -18.13 -10.30 -18.21
C VAL A 489 -17.65 -11.50 -19.01
N SER A 490 -16.48 -12.07 -18.67
CA SER A 490 -15.91 -13.24 -19.38
C SER A 490 -16.71 -14.52 -19.23
N ILE A 491 -17.60 -14.60 -18.26
CA ILE A 491 -18.50 -15.75 -18.01
C ILE A 491 -19.95 -15.43 -18.33
N GLY A 492 -20.23 -14.27 -18.93
CA GLY A 492 -21.55 -13.87 -19.43
C GLY A 492 -22.51 -13.32 -18.37
N ILE A 493 -21.97 -12.74 -17.29
CA ILE A 493 -22.72 -12.12 -16.20
C ILE A 493 -22.55 -10.59 -16.21
#